data_86a6aaa5fd24f7e55b826ef89bb23422
#
_entry.id   86a6aaa5fd24f7e55b826ef89bb23422
#
_cell.length_a   1.000
_cell.length_b   1.000
_cell.length_c   1.000
_cell.angle_alpha   90.00
_cell.angle_beta   90.00
_cell.angle_gamma   90.00
#
_symmetry.space_group_name_H-M   'P 1'
#
loop_
_entity.id
_entity.type
_entity.pdbx_description
1 polymer ?
#
loop_
_entity_poly.entity_id
_entity_poly.type
_entity_poly.pdbx_seq_one_letter_code
_entity_poly.pdbx_strand_id
1 'polypeptide(L)'
;GEDFPVEENIYQHCVRLMKSYKGKQDRARDKAYKTFMSQNSDSDDKVAIIDATGVLDSAYTGLVAIKLSEALNKPVLLVRKVDDGFAGSGRSFDYCPIEDFRAMTESCPETVFAQGHPSAYGVELKDINKAREWFNEKLKDVSFEKVYTVDFIVDAEDVSIAWCQELDKYKSTFAHGVDEPLW
;
A
#
# COMPACT_ATOMS: atom_id res chain seq x y z
N GLY A 1 -26.84 -23.84 -9.47
CA GLY A 1 -26.98 -22.59 -10.17
C GLY A 1 -27.82 -21.64 -9.35
N GLU A 2 -27.38 -20.38 -9.17
CA GLU A 2 -28.23 -19.35 -8.59
C GLU A 2 -29.31 -18.99 -9.62
N ASP A 3 -30.58 -19.00 -9.23
CA ASP A 3 -31.69 -18.58 -10.08
C ASP A 3 -31.56 -17.07 -10.37
N PHE A 4 -31.62 -16.71 -11.64
CA PHE A 4 -31.66 -15.31 -12.04
C PHE A 4 -32.98 -14.67 -11.60
N PRO A 5 -32.97 -13.46 -11.04
CA PRO A 5 -34.18 -12.68 -10.86
C PRO A 5 -34.87 -12.51 -12.23
N VAL A 6 -36.20 -12.64 -12.27
CA VAL A 6 -37.00 -12.71 -13.52
C VAL A 6 -36.82 -11.49 -14.45
N GLU A 7 -36.24 -10.38 -13.95
CA GLU A 7 -36.05 -9.14 -14.69
C GLU A 7 -34.56 -8.81 -14.97
N GLU A 8 -33.62 -9.69 -14.62
CA GLU A 8 -32.19 -9.42 -14.77
C GLU A 8 -31.63 -10.21 -15.95
N ASN A 9 -31.00 -9.53 -16.93
CA ASN A 9 -30.26 -10.21 -18.00
C ASN A 9 -28.86 -10.61 -17.52
N ILE A 10 -28.19 -11.48 -18.29
CA ILE A 10 -26.87 -12.04 -17.93
C ILE A 10 -25.81 -10.95 -17.67
N TYR A 11 -25.83 -9.85 -18.40
CA TYR A 11 -24.88 -8.76 -18.22
C TYR A 11 -25.11 -8.02 -16.90
N GLN A 12 -26.37 -7.73 -16.58
CA GLN A 12 -26.76 -7.11 -15.32
C GLN A 12 -26.40 -7.99 -14.13
N HIS A 13 -26.63 -9.30 -14.25
CA HIS A 13 -26.25 -10.29 -13.25
C HIS A 13 -24.72 -10.28 -13.01
N CYS A 14 -23.92 -10.36 -14.08
CA CYS A 14 -22.45 -10.30 -13.97
C CYS A 14 -21.99 -9.00 -13.31
N VAL A 15 -22.53 -7.85 -13.69
CA VAL A 15 -22.18 -6.56 -13.09
C VAL A 15 -22.51 -6.52 -11.60
N ARG A 16 -23.68 -7.03 -11.22
CA ARG A 16 -24.10 -7.12 -9.82
C ARG A 16 -23.17 -8.00 -9.00
N LEU A 17 -22.80 -9.17 -9.52
CA LEU A 17 -21.84 -10.08 -8.86
C LEU A 17 -20.48 -9.40 -8.70
N MET A 18 -19.94 -8.81 -9.77
CA MET A 18 -18.65 -8.11 -9.72
C MET A 18 -18.67 -6.97 -8.69
N LYS A 19 -19.71 -6.15 -8.65
CA LYS A 19 -19.88 -5.10 -7.63
C LYS A 19 -19.94 -5.68 -6.21
N SER A 20 -20.64 -6.79 -6.02
CA SER A 20 -20.73 -7.47 -4.72
C SER A 20 -19.35 -7.99 -4.25
N TYR A 21 -18.61 -8.66 -5.15
CA TYR A 21 -17.26 -9.16 -4.85
C TYR A 21 -16.30 -8.01 -4.56
N LYS A 22 -16.30 -6.96 -5.39
CA LYS A 22 -15.49 -5.77 -5.15
C LYS A 22 -15.81 -5.13 -3.79
N GLY A 23 -17.09 -4.97 -3.47
CA GLY A 23 -17.48 -4.40 -2.16
C GLY A 23 -17.06 -5.26 -0.96
N LYS A 24 -17.01 -6.60 -1.08
CA LYS A 24 -16.46 -7.48 -0.04
C LYS A 24 -14.94 -7.28 0.07
N GLN A 25 -14.24 -7.22 -1.05
CA GLN A 25 -12.81 -6.98 -1.12
C GLN A 25 -12.44 -5.62 -0.48
N ASP A 26 -13.14 -4.56 -0.85
CA ASP A 26 -12.88 -3.21 -0.33
C ASP A 26 -13.07 -3.17 1.20
N ARG A 27 -14.16 -3.74 1.73
CA ARG A 27 -14.38 -3.82 3.18
C ARG A 27 -13.31 -4.62 3.91
N ALA A 28 -12.87 -5.75 3.35
CA ALA A 28 -11.81 -6.57 3.96
C ALA A 28 -10.48 -5.80 4.02
N ARG A 29 -10.11 -5.14 2.91
CA ARG A 29 -8.92 -4.29 2.85
C ARG A 29 -8.97 -3.14 3.84
N ASP A 30 -10.08 -2.41 3.90
CA ASP A 30 -10.22 -1.24 4.77
C ASP A 30 -10.20 -1.64 6.25
N LYS A 31 -10.79 -2.77 6.60
CA LYS A 31 -10.72 -3.32 7.95
C LYS A 31 -9.28 -3.70 8.32
N ALA A 32 -8.59 -4.43 7.45
CA ALA A 32 -7.20 -4.84 7.67
C ALA A 32 -6.27 -3.62 7.77
N TYR A 33 -6.42 -2.66 6.86
CA TYR A 33 -5.67 -1.40 6.88
C TYR A 33 -5.81 -0.67 8.22
N LYS A 34 -7.03 -0.45 8.69
CA LYS A 34 -7.28 0.23 9.98
C LYS A 34 -6.65 -0.52 11.15
N THR A 35 -6.75 -1.85 11.16
CA THR A 35 -6.15 -2.69 12.20
C THR A 35 -4.63 -2.55 12.21
N PHE A 36 -3.99 -2.70 11.05
CA PHE A 36 -2.53 -2.64 10.96
C PHE A 36 -1.97 -1.23 11.18
N MET A 37 -2.68 -0.19 10.75
CA MET A 37 -2.30 1.19 11.06
C MET A 37 -2.28 1.43 12.56
N SER A 38 -3.33 1.06 13.29
CA SER A 38 -3.39 1.25 14.75
C SER A 38 -2.31 0.48 15.53
N GLN A 39 -1.77 -0.59 14.96
CA GLN A 39 -0.73 -1.41 15.57
C GLN A 39 0.68 -0.96 15.24
N ASN A 40 0.88 -0.19 14.17
CA ASN A 40 2.21 0.13 13.64
C ASN A 40 2.50 1.64 13.50
N SER A 41 1.53 2.51 13.76
CA SER A 41 1.71 3.97 13.64
C SER A 41 2.84 4.52 14.52
N ASP A 42 3.01 3.95 15.70
CA ASP A 42 3.97 4.41 16.70
C ASP A 42 5.24 3.53 16.77
N SER A 43 5.40 2.60 15.82
CA SER A 43 6.59 1.74 15.77
C SER A 43 7.81 2.49 15.27
N ASP A 44 8.95 2.32 15.95
CA ASP A 44 10.26 2.86 15.54
C ASP A 44 10.97 1.99 14.50
N ASP A 45 10.38 0.86 14.12
CA ASP A 45 10.94 -0.04 13.11
C ASP A 45 11.17 0.68 11.78
N LYS A 46 12.31 0.42 11.17
CA LYS A 46 12.68 0.98 9.85
C LYS A 46 11.88 0.36 8.70
N VAL A 47 11.49 -0.90 8.84
CA VAL A 47 10.61 -1.62 7.91
C VAL A 47 9.44 -2.17 8.72
N ALA A 48 8.22 -1.85 8.33
CA ALA A 48 7.03 -2.41 8.99
C ALA A 48 6.81 -3.85 8.50
N ILE A 49 7.22 -4.84 9.30
CA ILE A 49 6.96 -6.26 9.02
C ILE A 49 5.71 -6.67 9.80
N ILE A 50 4.64 -6.95 9.07
CA ILE A 50 3.29 -7.14 9.64
C ILE A 50 2.80 -8.55 9.31
N ASP A 51 2.46 -9.31 10.35
CA ASP A 51 1.79 -10.62 10.20
C ASP A 51 0.28 -10.42 10.02
N ALA A 52 -0.21 -10.73 8.83
CA ALA A 52 -1.62 -10.65 8.44
C ALA A 52 -2.35 -12.00 8.53
N THR A 53 -1.75 -13.00 9.19
CA THR A 53 -2.33 -14.34 9.33
C THR A 53 -3.70 -14.28 10.00
N GLY A 54 -4.69 -14.88 9.37
CA GLY A 54 -6.08 -14.89 9.87
C GLY A 54 -6.84 -13.57 9.76
N VAL A 55 -6.18 -12.48 9.33
CA VAL A 55 -6.80 -11.14 9.18
C VAL A 55 -7.08 -10.81 7.73
N LEU A 56 -6.16 -11.13 6.82
CA LEU A 56 -6.23 -10.75 5.40
C LEU A 56 -5.92 -11.95 4.51
N ASP A 57 -6.66 -12.08 3.41
CA ASP A 57 -6.37 -13.06 2.37
C ASP A 57 -5.07 -12.71 1.61
N SER A 58 -4.33 -13.73 1.17
CA SER A 58 -3.08 -13.58 0.43
C SER A 58 -3.22 -12.72 -0.83
N ALA A 59 -4.35 -12.82 -1.51
CA ALA A 59 -4.64 -12.03 -2.72
C ALA A 59 -4.66 -10.51 -2.48
N TYR A 60 -4.79 -10.05 -1.24
CA TYR A 60 -4.92 -8.63 -0.90
C TYR A 60 -3.70 -8.05 -0.20
N THR A 61 -2.70 -8.86 0.13
CA THR A 61 -1.51 -8.39 0.86
C THR A 61 -0.80 -7.24 0.14
N GLY A 62 -0.61 -7.34 -1.17
CA GLY A 62 0.02 -6.29 -1.97
C GLY A 62 -0.76 -4.96 -1.98
N LEU A 63 -2.10 -5.03 -2.04
CA LEU A 63 -2.97 -3.86 -2.06
C LEU A 63 -3.04 -3.14 -0.71
N VAL A 64 -2.95 -3.88 0.38
CA VAL A 64 -2.93 -3.29 1.73
C VAL A 64 -1.53 -2.79 2.06
N ALA A 65 -0.48 -3.52 1.63
CA ALA A 65 0.90 -3.14 1.87
C ALA A 65 1.27 -1.79 1.24
N ILE A 66 0.81 -1.49 0.00
CA ILE A 66 1.08 -0.18 -0.62
C ILE A 66 0.43 0.96 0.17
N LYS A 67 -0.84 0.83 0.54
CA LYS A 67 -1.53 1.84 1.37
C LYS A 67 -0.87 2.05 2.73
N LEU A 68 -0.35 0.97 3.34
CA LEU A 68 0.37 1.07 4.61
C LEU A 68 1.72 1.74 4.42
N SER A 69 2.47 1.44 3.35
CA SER A 69 3.78 2.04 3.12
C SER A 69 3.69 3.55 2.89
N GLU A 70 2.69 4.01 2.15
CA GLU A 70 2.39 5.44 1.95
C GLU A 70 2.00 6.13 3.25
N ALA A 71 1.08 5.53 4.02
CA ALA A 71 0.57 6.13 5.24
C ALA A 71 1.59 6.15 6.40
N LEU A 72 2.38 5.07 6.54
CA LEU A 72 3.44 4.96 7.55
C LEU A 72 4.72 5.69 7.11
N ASN A 73 4.83 6.05 5.83
CA ASN A 73 6.05 6.57 5.22
C ASN A 73 7.26 5.66 5.48
N LYS A 74 7.06 4.36 5.35
CA LYS A 74 8.04 3.30 5.60
C LYS A 74 7.84 2.15 4.61
N PRO A 75 8.91 1.43 4.22
CA PRO A 75 8.74 0.17 3.51
C PRO A 75 7.96 -0.84 4.36
N VAL A 76 7.14 -1.65 3.71
CA VAL A 76 6.26 -2.63 4.37
C VAL A 76 6.46 -4.02 3.79
N LEU A 77 6.61 -5.00 4.66
CA LEU A 77 6.48 -6.42 4.35
C LEU A 77 5.21 -6.93 5.02
N LEU A 78 4.15 -7.12 4.25
CA LEU A 78 2.89 -7.66 4.74
C LEU A 78 2.82 -9.14 4.40
N VAL A 79 3.01 -9.97 5.41
CA VAL A 79 3.21 -11.41 5.26
C VAL A 79 2.17 -12.20 6.04
N ARG A 80 2.03 -13.48 5.70
CA ARG A 80 1.17 -14.44 6.40
C ARG A 80 1.96 -15.71 6.66
N LYS A 81 1.66 -16.38 7.76
CA LYS A 81 2.27 -17.65 8.08
C LYS A 81 1.97 -18.69 6.99
N VAL A 82 3.00 -19.39 6.57
CA VAL A 82 2.98 -20.58 5.71
C VAL A 82 3.68 -21.73 6.44
N ASP A 83 3.78 -22.90 5.83
CA ASP A 83 4.27 -24.11 6.50
C ASP A 83 5.63 -23.92 7.21
N ASP A 84 6.61 -23.34 6.51
CA ASP A 84 7.98 -23.19 7.04
C ASP A 84 8.43 -21.71 7.18
N GLY A 85 7.49 -20.78 7.33
CA GLY A 85 7.85 -19.36 7.43
C GLY A 85 6.68 -18.41 7.21
N PHE A 86 6.95 -17.32 6.51
CA PHE A 86 5.98 -16.26 6.25
C PHE A 86 6.10 -15.80 4.80
N ALA A 87 5.01 -15.82 4.04
CA ALA A 87 4.98 -15.38 2.67
C ALA A 87 3.98 -14.23 2.46
N GLY A 88 4.29 -13.31 1.55
CA GLY A 88 3.43 -12.18 1.28
C GLY A 88 3.99 -11.20 0.26
N SER A 89 3.80 -9.92 0.53
CA SER A 89 4.15 -8.83 -0.39
C SER A 89 5.02 -7.78 0.27
N GLY A 90 6.09 -7.38 -0.43
CA GLY A 90 6.90 -6.20 -0.11
C GLY A 90 6.45 -5.00 -0.94
N ARG A 91 6.34 -3.84 -0.30
CA ARG A 91 6.02 -2.56 -0.93
C ARG A 91 6.86 -1.45 -0.31
N SER A 92 7.28 -0.51 -1.15
CA SER A 92 7.80 0.77 -0.68
C SER A 92 6.97 1.92 -1.25
N PHE A 93 7.19 3.12 -0.74
CA PHE A 93 6.46 4.33 -1.08
C PHE A 93 7.28 5.21 -2.03
N ASP A 94 6.64 6.17 -2.68
CA ASP A 94 7.29 7.12 -3.56
C ASP A 94 8.31 7.97 -2.77
N TYR A 95 9.45 8.27 -3.40
CA TYR A 95 10.59 8.96 -2.79
C TYR A 95 11.24 8.22 -1.60
N CYS A 96 11.03 6.90 -1.48
CA CYS A 96 11.75 6.09 -0.53
C CYS A 96 13.27 6.16 -0.80
N PRO A 97 14.11 6.44 0.22
CA PRO A 97 15.57 6.53 0.03
C PRO A 97 16.23 5.18 -0.31
N ILE A 98 15.46 4.09 -0.28
CA ILE A 98 15.90 2.76 -0.68
C ILE A 98 15.47 2.55 -2.14
N GLU A 99 16.39 2.70 -3.09
CA GLU A 99 16.11 2.59 -4.53
C GLU A 99 15.59 1.20 -4.94
N ASP A 100 16.17 0.12 -4.38
CA ASP A 100 15.74 -1.25 -4.62
C ASP A 100 15.49 -1.97 -3.29
N PHE A 101 14.27 -1.83 -2.78
CA PHE A 101 13.85 -2.48 -1.54
C PHE A 101 13.76 -4.01 -1.70
N ARG A 102 13.46 -4.51 -2.90
CA ARG A 102 13.48 -5.95 -3.20
C ARG A 102 14.90 -6.52 -3.06
N ALA A 103 15.91 -5.90 -3.69
CA ALA A 103 17.30 -6.36 -3.60
C ALA A 103 17.83 -6.28 -2.15
N MET A 104 17.45 -5.24 -1.41
CA MET A 104 17.76 -5.14 0.01
C MET A 104 17.14 -6.30 0.79
N THR A 105 15.86 -6.60 0.56
CA THR A 105 15.16 -7.72 1.21
C THR A 105 15.81 -9.06 0.85
N GLU A 106 16.20 -9.26 -0.41
CA GLU A 106 16.93 -10.45 -0.86
C GLU A 106 18.27 -10.64 -0.13
N SER A 107 18.92 -9.56 0.28
CA SER A 107 20.19 -9.61 1.04
C SER A 107 20.01 -9.96 2.53
N CYS A 108 18.78 -9.96 3.05
CA CYS A 108 18.51 -10.37 4.43
C CYS A 108 18.66 -11.88 4.58
N PRO A 109 19.43 -12.39 5.59
CA PRO A 109 19.64 -13.82 5.80
C PRO A 109 18.37 -14.63 6.05
N GLU A 110 17.31 -13.97 6.52
CA GLU A 110 16.03 -14.60 6.78
C GLU A 110 15.14 -14.70 5.53
N THR A 111 15.57 -14.11 4.41
CA THR A 111 14.80 -14.17 3.16
C THR A 111 15.02 -15.49 2.43
N VAL A 112 13.94 -16.18 2.08
CA VAL A 112 13.93 -17.37 1.22
C VAL A 112 13.93 -16.95 -0.25
N PHE A 113 13.03 -16.00 -0.59
CA PHE A 113 13.02 -15.34 -1.90
C PHE A 113 12.45 -13.92 -1.81
N ALA A 114 12.82 -13.07 -2.79
CA ALA A 114 12.20 -11.78 -3.07
C ALA A 114 12.15 -11.56 -4.58
N GLN A 115 10.96 -11.64 -5.20
CA GLN A 115 10.80 -11.62 -6.64
C GLN A 115 9.75 -10.61 -7.10
N GLY A 116 10.11 -9.77 -8.07
CA GLY A 116 9.27 -8.74 -8.64
C GLY A 116 10.04 -7.45 -8.93
N HIS A 117 9.35 -6.32 -8.82
CA HIS A 117 9.93 -4.99 -9.04
C HIS A 117 10.65 -4.46 -7.79
N PRO A 118 11.56 -3.48 -7.92
CA PRO A 118 12.28 -2.88 -6.80
C PRO A 118 11.40 -2.42 -5.64
N SER A 119 10.23 -1.85 -5.93
CA SER A 119 9.27 -1.31 -4.95
C SER A 119 8.03 -2.18 -4.72
N ALA A 120 7.83 -3.27 -5.50
CA ALA A 120 6.62 -4.10 -5.46
C ALA A 120 6.92 -5.56 -5.84
N TYR A 121 6.98 -6.45 -4.85
CA TYR A 121 7.43 -7.82 -5.05
C TYR A 121 6.74 -8.81 -4.10
N GLY A 122 6.84 -10.09 -4.43
CA GLY A 122 6.53 -11.21 -3.54
C GLY A 122 7.74 -11.56 -2.69
N VAL A 123 7.49 -11.93 -1.43
CA VAL A 123 8.54 -12.24 -0.45
C VAL A 123 8.16 -13.45 0.38
N GLU A 124 9.18 -14.22 0.76
CA GLU A 124 9.09 -15.26 1.79
C GLU A 124 10.25 -15.12 2.77
N LEU A 125 9.93 -15.16 4.07
CA LEU A 125 10.85 -15.02 5.18
C LEU A 125 10.76 -16.26 6.09
N LYS A 126 11.90 -16.67 6.65
CA LYS A 126 11.96 -17.75 7.66
C LYS A 126 11.47 -17.25 9.02
N ASP A 127 11.95 -16.09 9.45
CA ASP A 127 11.65 -15.49 10.75
C ASP A 127 11.48 -13.98 10.63
N ILE A 128 10.28 -13.49 10.95
CA ILE A 128 9.94 -12.06 10.85
C ILE A 128 10.62 -11.20 11.92
N ASN A 129 10.91 -11.76 13.10
CA ASN A 129 11.54 -11.00 14.17
C ASN A 129 13.04 -10.78 13.89
N LYS A 130 13.74 -11.81 13.46
CA LYS A 130 15.14 -11.69 13.03
C LYS A 130 15.27 -10.79 11.79
N ALA A 131 14.34 -10.90 10.84
CA ALA A 131 14.32 -9.99 9.69
C ALA A 131 14.15 -8.54 10.16
N ARG A 132 13.25 -8.26 11.11
CA ARG A 132 13.04 -6.93 11.69
C ARG A 132 14.32 -6.38 12.34
N GLU A 133 14.98 -7.16 13.17
CA GLU A 133 16.25 -6.79 13.79
C GLU A 133 17.31 -6.47 12.74
N TRP A 134 17.41 -7.28 11.70
CA TRP A 134 18.35 -7.07 10.61
C TRP A 134 18.08 -5.77 9.85
N PHE A 135 16.81 -5.48 9.49
CA PHE A 135 16.45 -4.24 8.82
C PHE A 135 16.70 -3.02 9.70
N ASN A 136 16.40 -3.10 10.99
CA ASN A 136 16.63 -2.00 11.93
C ASN A 136 18.12 -1.67 12.05
N GLU A 137 18.99 -2.67 12.12
CA GLU A 137 20.44 -2.44 12.15
C GLU A 137 20.95 -1.93 10.79
N LYS A 138 20.48 -2.51 9.69
CA LYS A 138 20.94 -2.14 8.34
C LYS A 138 20.54 -0.71 7.96
N LEU A 139 19.42 -0.25 8.45
CA LEU A 139 18.81 1.05 8.12
C LEU A 139 18.92 2.07 9.27
N LYS A 140 19.71 1.80 10.30
CA LYS A 140 19.80 2.67 11.48
C LYS A 140 20.10 4.14 11.17
N ASP A 141 20.92 4.38 10.15
CA ASP A 141 21.33 5.71 9.70
C ASP A 141 20.42 6.28 8.59
N VAL A 142 19.37 5.56 8.16
CA VAL A 142 18.42 6.00 7.16
C VAL A 142 17.25 6.69 7.84
N SER A 143 16.92 7.91 7.38
CA SER A 143 15.72 8.64 7.77
C SER A 143 14.70 8.57 6.65
N PHE A 144 13.44 8.35 6.99
CA PHE A 144 12.32 8.38 6.07
C PHE A 144 11.55 9.69 6.26
N GLU A 145 11.95 10.71 5.50
CA GLU A 145 11.27 11.99 5.53
C GLU A 145 10.04 11.98 4.61
N LYS A 146 9.00 12.65 5.05
CA LYS A 146 7.80 12.82 4.21
C LYS A 146 8.09 13.90 3.17
N VAL A 147 8.12 13.49 1.91
CA VAL A 147 8.34 14.38 0.78
C VAL A 147 6.99 14.73 0.16
N TYR A 148 6.78 16.01 -0.08
CA TYR A 148 5.66 16.50 -0.87
C TYR A 148 6.23 17.13 -2.15
N THR A 149 5.81 16.60 -3.30
CA THR A 149 6.08 17.24 -4.58
C THR A 149 4.96 18.24 -4.84
N VAL A 150 5.32 19.51 -5.02
CA VAL A 150 4.36 20.55 -5.42
C VAL A 150 4.54 20.85 -6.89
N ASP A 151 3.43 21.06 -7.60
CA ASP A 151 3.47 21.38 -9.03
C ASP A 151 3.93 22.82 -9.29
N PHE A 152 3.54 23.73 -8.41
CA PHE A 152 3.99 25.13 -8.43
C PHE A 152 3.82 25.82 -7.08
N ILE A 153 4.57 26.88 -6.87
CA ILE A 153 4.49 27.74 -5.68
C ILE A 153 3.74 28.99 -6.07
N VAL A 154 2.75 29.37 -5.28
CA VAL A 154 1.92 30.56 -5.49
C VAL A 154 2.08 31.47 -4.28
N ASP A 155 2.36 32.76 -4.52
CA ASP A 155 2.38 33.74 -3.44
C ASP A 155 0.95 33.95 -2.91
N ALA A 156 0.83 34.10 -1.56
CA ALA A 156 -0.48 34.23 -0.92
C ALA A 156 -1.28 35.44 -1.43
N GLU A 157 -0.59 36.47 -1.93
CA GLU A 157 -1.21 37.67 -2.48
C GLU A 157 -1.87 37.41 -3.86
N ASP A 158 -1.42 36.40 -4.58
CA ASP A 158 -1.96 36.03 -5.89
C ASP A 158 -3.16 35.07 -5.79
N VAL A 159 -3.40 34.49 -4.62
CA VAL A 159 -4.55 33.60 -4.37
C VAL A 159 -5.82 34.43 -4.24
N SER A 160 -6.68 34.37 -5.26
CA SER A 160 -7.97 35.05 -5.28
C SER A 160 -9.13 34.08 -5.39
N ILE A 161 -10.34 34.52 -5.02
CA ILE A 161 -11.56 33.72 -5.22
C ILE A 161 -11.76 33.38 -6.70
N ALA A 162 -11.45 34.30 -7.60
CA ALA A 162 -11.55 34.06 -9.05
C ALA A 162 -10.58 32.96 -9.51
N TRP A 163 -9.37 32.95 -8.98
CA TRP A 163 -8.39 31.92 -9.25
C TRP A 163 -8.84 30.54 -8.75
N CYS A 164 -9.35 30.46 -7.52
CA CYS A 164 -9.92 29.22 -6.97
C CYS A 164 -11.11 28.72 -7.79
N GLN A 165 -11.98 29.60 -8.24
CA GLN A 165 -13.13 29.27 -9.10
C GLN A 165 -12.70 28.77 -10.48
N GLU A 166 -11.60 29.28 -11.03
CA GLU A 166 -11.04 28.78 -12.28
C GLU A 166 -10.53 27.35 -12.11
N LEU A 167 -9.80 27.07 -11.05
CA LEU A 167 -9.32 25.72 -10.73
C LEU A 167 -10.46 24.71 -10.49
N ASP A 168 -11.54 25.13 -9.82
CA ASP A 168 -12.68 24.24 -9.56
C ASP A 168 -13.36 23.74 -10.85
N LYS A 169 -13.21 24.45 -11.96
CA LYS A 169 -13.71 23.98 -13.28
C LYS A 169 -13.01 22.71 -13.75
N TYR A 170 -11.77 22.47 -13.32
CA TYR A 170 -10.97 21.32 -13.71
C TYR A 170 -11.09 20.15 -12.73
N LYS A 171 -11.82 20.31 -11.63
CA LYS A 171 -11.98 19.29 -10.59
C LYS A 171 -12.44 17.92 -11.11
N SER A 172 -13.26 17.90 -12.15
CA SER A 172 -13.74 16.67 -12.77
C SER A 172 -12.68 15.98 -13.66
N THR A 173 -11.56 16.64 -13.96
CA THR A 173 -10.46 16.04 -14.75
C THR A 173 -9.47 15.28 -13.89
N PHE A 174 -9.44 15.55 -12.59
CA PHE A 174 -8.56 14.85 -11.64
C PHE A 174 -9.11 13.45 -11.35
N ALA A 175 -8.33 12.44 -11.68
CA ALA A 175 -8.69 11.03 -11.55
C ALA A 175 -7.43 10.17 -11.59
N HIS A 176 -7.60 8.87 -11.71
CA HIS A 176 -6.48 7.94 -11.83
C HIS A 176 -5.55 8.32 -12.98
N GLY A 177 -4.31 8.68 -12.66
CA GLY A 177 -3.28 9.13 -13.60
C GLY A 177 -3.24 10.64 -13.88
N VAL A 178 -4.15 11.41 -13.26
CA VAL A 178 -4.13 12.87 -13.26
C VAL A 178 -4.47 13.33 -11.84
N ASP A 179 -3.44 13.53 -11.05
CA ASP A 179 -3.60 13.93 -9.65
C ASP A 179 -4.02 15.42 -9.55
N GLU A 180 -4.69 15.75 -8.45
CA GLU A 180 -4.99 17.14 -8.14
C GLU A 180 -3.65 17.88 -7.86
N PRO A 181 -3.37 19.02 -8.52
CA PRO A 181 -2.11 19.72 -8.31
C PRO A 181 -1.98 20.23 -6.88
N LEU A 182 -0.76 20.16 -6.35
CA LEU A 182 -0.37 20.73 -5.07
C LEU A 182 0.38 22.04 -5.27
N TRP A 183 0.02 23.07 -4.50
CA TRP A 183 0.63 24.39 -4.46
C TRP A 183 0.77 24.92 -3.03
#